data_5007461a89fa46fb3497926eb46ecfb8
#
_entry.id   5007461a89fa46fb3497926eb46ecfb8
#
_cell.length_a   1.000
_cell.length_b   1.000
_cell.length_c   1.000
_cell.angle_alpha   90.00
_cell.angle_beta   90.00
_cell.angle_gamma   90.00
#
_symmetry.space_group_name_H-M   'P 1'
#
loop_
_entity.id
_entity.type
_entity.pdbx_description
1 polymer ?
#
loop_
_entity_poly.entity_id
_entity_poly.type
_entity_poly.pdbx_seq_one_letter_code
_entity_poly.pdbx_strand_id
1 'polypeptide(L)'
;SLGVDRRWRRRTVRLVPPSGPGPVLDVCTGTADLALEYSRAAGPEVEVVGADFCRPMLDIGREKARRAGAERRVTLVEADAQHLPFPDDTFQVVCVAFGLRNVSDTDRGLREMVRVCRPGGHVAVLEFASPESRLLGTLYGFYFRRILPMVGQAMARNREAAYNYLPESVGAFAQREDLAGRMRAAGLGEVLFHAFTFGIAILYVGVK
;
A
#
# COMPACT_ATOMS: atom_id res chain seq x y z
N SER A 1 -5.10 11.14 -9.52
CA SER A 1 -3.73 10.54 -9.64
C SER A 1 -3.23 10.49 -11.08
N LEU A 2 -4.06 10.82 -12.09
CA LEU A 2 -3.72 10.73 -13.54
C LEU A 2 -3.06 9.38 -13.93
N GLY A 3 -3.32 8.29 -13.18
CA GLY A 3 -2.80 6.95 -13.43
C GLY A 3 -1.37 6.70 -12.98
N VAL A 4 -0.70 7.66 -12.32
CA VAL A 4 0.67 7.51 -11.80
C VAL A 4 0.71 6.45 -10.69
N ASP A 5 -0.30 6.43 -9.83
CA ASP A 5 -0.47 5.43 -8.76
C ASP A 5 -0.57 3.99 -9.31
N ARG A 6 -1.18 3.79 -10.48
CA ARG A 6 -1.20 2.48 -11.15
C ARG A 6 0.21 2.06 -11.60
N ARG A 7 1.04 3.01 -12.09
CA ARG A 7 2.43 2.73 -12.46
C ARG A 7 3.25 2.34 -11.23
N TRP A 8 3.04 3.01 -10.10
CA TRP A 8 3.72 2.68 -8.84
C TRP A 8 3.35 1.29 -8.35
N ARG A 9 2.05 0.92 -8.33
CA ARG A 9 1.61 -0.45 -7.96
C ARG A 9 2.20 -1.51 -8.87
N ARG A 10 2.20 -1.30 -10.20
CA ARG A 10 2.84 -2.22 -11.14
C ARG A 10 4.34 -2.37 -10.90
N ARG A 11 5.02 -1.27 -10.58
CA ARG A 11 6.44 -1.30 -10.26
C ARG A 11 6.70 -2.01 -8.94
N THR A 12 5.85 -1.82 -7.93
CA THR A 12 5.89 -2.57 -6.67
C THR A 12 5.82 -4.08 -6.92
N VAL A 13 4.82 -4.54 -7.67
CA VAL A 13 4.67 -5.96 -7.99
C VAL A 13 5.86 -6.52 -8.78
N ARG A 14 6.49 -5.74 -9.64
CA ARG A 14 7.72 -6.16 -10.36
C ARG A 14 8.94 -6.27 -9.44
N LEU A 15 9.04 -5.42 -8.43
CA LEU A 15 10.16 -5.42 -7.48
C LEU A 15 9.97 -6.46 -6.37
N VAL A 16 8.72 -6.80 -6.06
CA VAL A 16 8.35 -7.80 -5.04
C VAL A 16 7.37 -8.79 -5.68
N PRO A 17 7.81 -9.59 -6.64
CA PRO A 17 6.94 -10.57 -7.28
C PRO A 17 6.62 -11.72 -6.32
N PRO A 18 5.43 -12.32 -6.42
CA PRO A 18 5.15 -13.58 -5.74
C PRO A 18 5.98 -14.68 -6.41
N SER A 19 6.99 -15.19 -5.72
CA SER A 19 7.98 -16.13 -6.27
C SER A 19 8.07 -17.45 -5.51
N GLY A 20 7.27 -17.62 -4.47
CA GLY A 20 7.30 -18.80 -3.62
C GLY A 20 5.91 -19.40 -3.35
N PRO A 21 5.83 -20.44 -2.53
CA PRO A 21 4.57 -21.00 -2.09
C PRO A 21 3.82 -20.06 -1.15
N GLY A 22 2.50 -20.17 -1.14
CA GLY A 22 1.60 -19.39 -0.29
C GLY A 22 0.96 -18.18 -0.98
N PRO A 23 -0.07 -17.63 -0.37
CA PRO A 23 -0.81 -16.48 -0.90
C PRO A 23 -0.06 -15.15 -0.72
N VAL A 24 -0.59 -14.11 -1.37
CA VAL A 24 -0.21 -12.70 -1.17
C VAL A 24 -1.28 -12.03 -0.32
N LEU A 25 -0.88 -11.17 0.63
CA LEU A 25 -1.78 -10.34 1.41
C LEU A 25 -1.57 -8.85 1.05
N ASP A 26 -2.65 -8.17 0.69
CA ASP A 26 -2.72 -6.71 0.51
C ASP A 26 -3.48 -6.10 1.69
N VAL A 27 -2.77 -5.48 2.62
CA VAL A 27 -3.31 -4.85 3.84
C VAL A 27 -3.75 -3.43 3.52
N CYS A 28 -4.87 -2.97 4.09
CA CYS A 28 -5.52 -1.73 3.72
C CYS A 28 -5.78 -1.66 2.20
N THR A 29 -6.32 -2.75 1.66
CA THR A 29 -6.46 -2.97 0.21
C THR A 29 -7.40 -1.96 -0.46
N GLY A 30 -8.27 -1.32 0.31
CA GLY A 30 -9.25 -0.37 -0.19
C GLY A 30 -10.14 -0.98 -1.27
N THR A 31 -10.06 -0.46 -2.47
CA THR A 31 -10.81 -0.97 -3.63
C THR A 31 -10.05 -2.04 -4.42
N ALA A 32 -9.08 -2.74 -3.78
CA ALA A 32 -8.33 -3.87 -4.30
C ALA A 32 -7.42 -3.60 -5.51
N ASP A 33 -6.98 -2.37 -5.70
CA ASP A 33 -6.17 -2.04 -6.89
C ASP A 33 -4.80 -2.74 -6.89
N LEU A 34 -4.11 -2.85 -5.72
CA LEU A 34 -2.84 -3.56 -5.62
C LEU A 34 -3.05 -5.08 -5.62
N ALA A 35 -4.06 -5.58 -4.91
CA ALA A 35 -4.43 -7.00 -4.93
C ALA A 35 -4.69 -7.51 -6.36
N LEU A 36 -5.39 -6.72 -7.18
CA LEU A 36 -5.64 -7.04 -8.58
C LEU A 36 -4.36 -6.99 -9.45
N GLU A 37 -3.41 -6.10 -9.17
CA GLU A 37 -2.12 -6.10 -9.87
C GLU A 37 -1.30 -7.34 -9.51
N TYR A 38 -1.30 -7.78 -8.24
CA TYR A 38 -0.68 -9.05 -7.85
C TYR A 38 -1.35 -10.24 -8.52
N SER A 39 -2.69 -10.30 -8.54
CA SER A 39 -3.43 -11.37 -9.21
C SER A 39 -3.13 -11.46 -10.71
N ARG A 40 -2.85 -10.34 -11.39
CA ARG A 40 -2.46 -10.35 -12.83
C ARG A 40 -1.03 -10.82 -13.04
N ALA A 41 -0.13 -10.50 -12.12
CA ALA A 41 1.29 -10.81 -12.25
C ALA A 41 1.66 -12.20 -11.74
N ALA A 42 0.86 -12.74 -10.82
CA ALA A 42 1.07 -14.05 -10.24
C ALA A 42 0.63 -15.17 -11.18
N GLY A 43 1.23 -16.34 -11.01
CA GLY A 43 0.76 -17.57 -11.65
C GLY A 43 -0.67 -17.92 -11.23
N PRO A 44 -1.35 -18.81 -11.99
CA PRO A 44 -2.76 -19.14 -11.76
C PRO A 44 -3.04 -19.74 -10.38
N GLU A 45 -2.05 -20.36 -9.77
CA GLU A 45 -2.15 -21.04 -8.46
C GLU A 45 -1.98 -20.11 -7.25
N VAL A 46 -1.57 -18.83 -7.48
CA VAL A 46 -1.34 -17.89 -6.38
C VAL A 46 -2.63 -17.18 -6.03
N GLU A 47 -3.09 -17.38 -4.82
CA GLU A 47 -4.20 -16.64 -4.25
C GLU A 47 -3.75 -15.28 -3.71
N VAL A 48 -4.62 -14.28 -3.81
CA VAL A 48 -4.41 -12.95 -3.26
C VAL A 48 -5.53 -12.62 -2.29
N VAL A 49 -5.16 -12.24 -1.09
CA VAL A 49 -6.11 -11.80 -0.07
C VAL A 49 -5.96 -10.29 0.08
N GLY A 50 -7.05 -9.55 0.02
CA GLY A 50 -7.11 -8.13 0.35
C GLY A 50 -7.85 -7.94 1.68
N ALA A 51 -7.22 -7.26 2.63
CA ALA A 51 -7.80 -6.95 3.93
C ALA A 51 -8.01 -5.44 4.09
N ASP A 52 -9.20 -5.02 4.51
CA ASP A 52 -9.52 -3.61 4.82
C ASP A 52 -10.64 -3.54 5.85
N PHE A 53 -10.64 -2.51 6.70
CA PHE A 53 -11.72 -2.33 7.68
C PHE A 53 -12.97 -1.64 7.07
N CYS A 54 -12.83 -1.05 5.88
CA CYS A 54 -13.88 -0.27 5.22
C CYS A 54 -14.68 -1.14 4.25
N ARG A 55 -15.76 -1.75 4.73
CA ARG A 55 -16.64 -2.61 3.93
C ARG A 55 -17.12 -2.00 2.60
N PRO A 56 -17.56 -0.73 2.53
CA PRO A 56 -17.93 -0.12 1.26
C PRO A 56 -16.81 -0.10 0.22
N MET A 57 -15.54 0.02 0.62
CA MET A 57 -14.41 -0.06 -0.30
C MET A 57 -14.18 -1.50 -0.77
N LEU A 58 -14.32 -2.48 0.13
CA LEU A 58 -14.25 -3.90 -0.23
C LEU A 58 -15.35 -4.30 -1.24
N ASP A 59 -16.56 -3.76 -1.11
CA ASP A 59 -17.65 -4.04 -2.04
C ASP A 59 -17.34 -3.51 -3.45
N ILE A 60 -16.73 -2.34 -3.57
CA ILE A 60 -16.20 -1.82 -4.83
C ILE A 60 -15.08 -2.73 -5.35
N GLY A 61 -14.21 -3.20 -4.47
CA GLY A 61 -13.12 -4.13 -4.80
C GLY A 61 -13.63 -5.46 -5.35
N ARG A 62 -14.66 -6.04 -4.73
CA ARG A 62 -15.33 -7.27 -5.21
C ARG A 62 -15.89 -7.11 -6.62
N GLU A 63 -16.54 -5.97 -6.88
CA GLU A 63 -17.07 -5.68 -8.21
C GLU A 63 -15.94 -5.51 -9.25
N LYS A 64 -14.80 -4.89 -8.87
CA LYS A 64 -13.62 -4.80 -9.74
C LYS A 64 -13.03 -6.20 -10.01
N ALA A 65 -12.92 -7.06 -8.99
CA ALA A 65 -12.42 -8.42 -9.12
C ALA A 65 -13.30 -9.25 -10.07
N ARG A 66 -14.62 -9.14 -9.93
CA ARG A 66 -15.59 -9.78 -10.80
C ARG A 66 -15.44 -9.33 -12.28
N ARG A 67 -15.35 -8.01 -12.52
CA ARG A 67 -15.14 -7.46 -13.87
C ARG A 67 -13.81 -7.86 -14.49
N ALA A 68 -12.82 -8.13 -13.65
CA ALA A 68 -11.50 -8.60 -14.11
C ALA A 68 -11.41 -10.12 -14.24
N GLY A 69 -12.47 -10.89 -13.94
CA GLY A 69 -12.45 -12.36 -13.90
C GLY A 69 -11.50 -12.94 -12.86
N ALA A 70 -11.27 -12.18 -11.77
CA ALA A 70 -10.31 -12.53 -10.72
C ALA A 70 -10.97 -12.99 -9.42
N GLU A 71 -12.29 -13.12 -9.36
CA GLU A 71 -13.06 -13.42 -8.14
C GLU A 71 -12.71 -14.78 -7.50
N ARG A 72 -12.18 -15.70 -8.28
CA ARG A 72 -11.72 -17.01 -7.76
C ARG A 72 -10.34 -16.97 -7.12
N ARG A 73 -9.56 -15.92 -7.42
CA ARG A 73 -8.17 -15.78 -6.94
C ARG A 73 -7.96 -14.60 -6.00
N VAL A 74 -8.91 -13.67 -5.95
CA VAL A 74 -8.87 -12.49 -5.09
C VAL A 74 -10.00 -12.57 -4.08
N THR A 75 -9.64 -12.83 -2.82
CA THR A 75 -10.56 -12.85 -1.69
C THR A 75 -10.44 -11.54 -0.92
N LEU A 76 -11.56 -10.88 -0.61
CA LEU A 76 -11.57 -9.62 0.15
C LEU A 76 -12.24 -9.82 1.50
N VAL A 77 -11.48 -9.50 2.57
CA VAL A 77 -11.85 -9.74 3.98
C VAL A 77 -11.91 -8.41 4.73
N GLU A 78 -12.94 -8.23 5.54
CA GLU A 78 -13.05 -7.10 6.47
C GLU A 78 -12.16 -7.38 7.69
N ALA A 79 -11.12 -6.57 7.89
CA ALA A 79 -10.16 -6.74 8.99
C ALA A 79 -9.46 -5.45 9.36
N ASP A 80 -9.08 -5.33 10.63
CA ASP A 80 -8.18 -4.27 11.13
C ASP A 80 -6.72 -4.70 10.91
N ALA A 81 -5.94 -3.81 10.29
CA ALA A 81 -4.50 -4.02 10.07
C ALA A 81 -3.71 -4.25 11.38
N GLN A 82 -4.25 -3.80 12.50
CA GLN A 82 -3.66 -3.98 13.84
C GLN A 82 -4.00 -5.33 14.48
N HIS A 83 -4.89 -6.12 13.86
CA HIS A 83 -5.34 -7.46 14.30
C HIS A 83 -5.77 -8.29 13.08
N LEU A 84 -4.80 -8.74 12.32
CA LEU A 84 -5.06 -9.52 11.11
C LEU A 84 -5.59 -10.93 11.48
N PRO A 85 -6.76 -11.35 10.95
CA PRO A 85 -7.37 -12.64 11.31
C PRO A 85 -6.74 -13.82 10.54
N PHE A 86 -5.41 -13.83 10.45
CA PHE A 86 -4.67 -14.87 9.75
C PHE A 86 -3.63 -15.51 10.68
N PRO A 87 -3.31 -16.79 10.48
CA PRO A 87 -2.22 -17.47 11.21
C PRO A 87 -0.86 -16.82 10.93
N ASP A 88 0.08 -17.07 11.83
CA ASP A 88 1.48 -16.72 11.63
C ASP A 88 2.03 -17.41 10.37
N ASP A 89 3.05 -16.84 9.76
CA ASP A 89 3.86 -17.47 8.71
C ASP A 89 3.08 -17.95 7.47
N THR A 90 1.98 -17.29 7.14
CA THR A 90 1.06 -17.71 6.08
C THR A 90 1.43 -17.19 4.70
N PHE A 91 1.77 -15.90 4.60
CA PHE A 91 1.87 -15.21 3.32
C PHE A 91 3.31 -15.09 2.81
N GLN A 92 3.52 -15.35 1.53
CA GLN A 92 4.83 -15.16 0.90
C GLN A 92 5.17 -13.68 0.68
N VAL A 93 4.16 -12.84 0.43
CA VAL A 93 4.26 -11.38 0.33
C VAL A 93 3.13 -10.78 1.15
N VAL A 94 3.47 -9.84 2.01
CA VAL A 94 2.52 -8.98 2.73
C VAL A 94 2.78 -7.54 2.30
N CYS A 95 1.82 -6.89 1.68
CA CYS A 95 2.00 -5.55 1.15
C CYS A 95 0.93 -4.59 1.63
N VAL A 96 1.24 -3.30 1.56
CA VAL A 96 0.29 -2.20 1.75
C VAL A 96 0.63 -1.05 0.80
N ALA A 97 -0.37 -0.42 0.19
CA ALA A 97 -0.16 0.75 -0.65
C ALA A 97 -1.04 1.91 -0.23
N PHE A 98 -0.41 2.99 0.26
CA PHE A 98 -1.04 4.26 0.64
C PHE A 98 -2.07 4.16 1.79
N GLY A 99 -2.00 3.08 2.58
CA GLY A 99 -2.92 2.80 3.66
C GLY A 99 -2.28 2.86 5.06
N LEU A 100 -0.99 2.56 5.18
CA LEU A 100 -0.32 2.38 6.47
C LEU A 100 -0.33 3.66 7.34
N ARG A 101 -0.22 4.84 6.74
CA ARG A 101 -0.29 6.13 7.45
C ARG A 101 -1.65 6.41 8.11
N ASN A 102 -2.71 5.68 7.70
CA ASN A 102 -4.06 5.81 8.26
C ASN A 102 -4.32 4.82 9.41
N VAL A 103 -3.38 3.91 9.68
CA VAL A 103 -3.45 2.96 10.79
C VAL A 103 -3.09 3.69 12.09
N SER A 104 -3.97 3.60 13.09
CA SER A 104 -3.81 4.35 14.34
C SER A 104 -2.54 4.00 15.11
N ASP A 105 -2.19 2.71 15.18
CA ASP A 105 -0.91 2.21 15.69
C ASP A 105 -0.15 1.55 14.53
N THR A 106 0.67 2.34 13.85
CA THR A 106 1.48 1.90 12.72
C THR A 106 2.45 0.77 13.11
N ASP A 107 3.06 0.84 14.30
CA ASP A 107 4.04 -0.15 14.74
C ASP A 107 3.36 -1.49 15.03
N ARG A 108 2.14 -1.47 15.55
CA ARG A 108 1.31 -2.67 15.71
C ARG A 108 0.92 -3.25 14.36
N GLY A 109 0.48 -2.42 13.42
CA GLY A 109 0.18 -2.84 12.05
C GLY A 109 1.38 -3.50 11.37
N LEU A 110 2.58 -2.91 11.51
CA LEU A 110 3.82 -3.50 11.00
C LEU A 110 4.14 -4.84 11.65
N ARG A 111 4.00 -4.97 12.98
CA ARG A 111 4.20 -6.26 13.68
C ARG A 111 3.22 -7.33 13.19
N GLU A 112 1.97 -7.00 12.96
CA GLU A 112 0.97 -7.93 12.41
C GLU A 112 1.32 -8.35 10.98
N MET A 113 1.74 -7.40 10.12
CA MET A 113 2.21 -7.70 8.77
C MET A 113 3.41 -8.68 8.79
N VAL A 114 4.36 -8.45 9.71
CA VAL A 114 5.52 -9.35 9.89
C VAL A 114 5.09 -10.70 10.45
N ARG A 115 4.18 -10.72 11.43
CA ARG A 115 3.68 -11.97 12.04
C ARG A 115 3.08 -12.90 10.99
N VAL A 116 2.20 -12.38 10.14
CA VAL A 116 1.52 -13.20 9.11
C VAL A 116 2.38 -13.48 7.88
N CYS A 117 3.48 -12.74 7.68
CA CYS A 117 4.47 -13.04 6.66
C CYS A 117 5.27 -14.28 7.06
N ARG A 118 5.51 -15.20 6.14
CA ARG A 118 6.31 -16.40 6.40
C ARG A 118 7.82 -16.08 6.46
N PRO A 119 8.64 -16.91 7.09
CA PRO A 119 10.10 -16.82 7.01
C PRO A 119 10.57 -16.84 5.54
N GLY A 120 11.49 -15.95 5.19
CA GLY A 120 11.94 -15.72 3.81
C GLY A 120 10.92 -15.03 2.91
N GLY A 121 9.76 -14.65 3.43
CA GLY A 121 8.77 -13.84 2.74
C GLY A 121 9.11 -12.34 2.78
N HIS A 122 8.36 -11.55 2.03
CA HIS A 122 8.61 -10.12 1.90
C HIS A 122 7.47 -9.29 2.49
N VAL A 123 7.82 -8.26 3.24
CA VAL A 123 6.89 -7.19 3.63
C VAL A 123 7.19 -5.95 2.81
N ALA A 124 6.20 -5.44 2.08
CA ALA A 124 6.32 -4.31 1.16
C ALA A 124 5.38 -3.18 1.54
N VAL A 125 5.92 -1.98 1.76
CA VAL A 125 5.16 -0.78 2.08
C VAL A 125 5.37 0.27 1.00
N LEU A 126 4.33 0.59 0.25
CA LEU A 126 4.33 1.69 -0.72
C LEU A 126 3.60 2.88 -0.11
N GLU A 127 4.32 3.97 0.15
CA GLU A 127 3.74 5.17 0.74
C GLU A 127 4.21 6.46 0.07
N PHE A 128 3.40 7.50 0.23
CA PHE A 128 3.79 8.85 -0.15
C PHE A 128 4.93 9.35 0.73
N ALA A 129 5.81 10.13 0.13
CA ALA A 129 6.89 10.80 0.82
C ALA A 129 7.09 12.22 0.30
N SER A 130 7.76 13.03 1.09
CA SER A 130 8.18 14.37 0.68
C SER A 130 9.44 14.28 -0.19
N PRO A 131 9.49 14.96 -1.36
CA PRO A 131 10.70 15.01 -2.18
C PRO A 131 11.88 15.62 -1.39
N GLU A 132 13.09 15.08 -1.56
CA GLU A 132 14.30 15.58 -0.89
C GLU A 132 14.75 16.94 -1.40
N SER A 133 14.56 17.20 -2.68
CA SER A 133 14.92 18.46 -3.30
C SER A 133 13.98 19.57 -2.84
N ARG A 134 14.54 20.65 -2.25
CA ARG A 134 13.77 21.84 -1.86
C ARG A 134 12.98 22.44 -3.04
N LEU A 135 13.55 22.44 -4.24
CA LEU A 135 12.90 22.95 -5.44
C LEU A 135 11.71 22.05 -5.84
N LEU A 136 11.91 20.74 -5.87
CA LEU A 136 10.84 19.78 -6.15
C LEU A 136 9.80 19.75 -5.03
N GLY A 137 10.20 19.90 -3.78
CA GLY A 137 9.31 20.04 -2.63
C GLY A 137 8.41 21.27 -2.72
N THR A 138 8.95 22.41 -3.18
CA THR A 138 8.17 23.63 -3.40
C THR A 138 7.16 23.47 -4.55
N LEU A 139 7.59 22.90 -5.67
CA LEU A 139 6.72 22.58 -6.81
C LEU A 139 5.64 21.56 -6.46
N TYR A 140 6.01 20.50 -5.71
CA TYR A 140 5.10 19.48 -5.20
C TYR A 140 4.09 20.08 -4.23
N GLY A 141 4.54 20.88 -3.26
CA GLY A 141 3.67 21.59 -2.32
C GLY A 141 2.73 22.59 -3.01
N PHE A 142 3.19 23.28 -4.06
CA PHE A 142 2.35 24.16 -4.88
C PHE A 142 1.30 23.35 -5.67
N TYR A 143 1.71 22.25 -6.31
CA TYR A 143 0.81 21.35 -7.03
C TYR A 143 -0.28 20.80 -6.12
N PHE A 144 0.11 20.25 -4.96
CA PHE A 144 -0.84 19.66 -4.01
C PHE A 144 -1.76 20.68 -3.33
N ARG A 145 -1.24 21.88 -3.02
CA ARG A 145 -2.02 22.92 -2.32
C ARG A 145 -2.89 23.78 -3.24
N ARG A 146 -2.51 23.91 -4.52
CA ARG A 146 -3.20 24.82 -5.45
C ARG A 146 -3.83 24.10 -6.64
N ILE A 147 -3.11 23.22 -7.31
CA ILE A 147 -3.57 22.61 -8.56
C ILE A 147 -4.50 21.42 -8.30
N LEU A 148 -4.14 20.53 -7.40
CA LEU A 148 -4.93 19.32 -7.13
C LEU A 148 -6.33 19.64 -6.57
N PRO A 149 -6.52 20.58 -5.61
CA PRO A 149 -7.85 21.00 -5.18
C PRO A 149 -8.67 21.63 -6.30
N MET A 150 -8.08 22.50 -7.15
CA MET A 150 -8.80 23.11 -8.29
C MET A 150 -9.32 22.05 -9.27
N VAL A 151 -8.50 21.05 -9.60
CA VAL A 151 -8.92 19.92 -10.47
C VAL A 151 -9.95 19.05 -9.76
N GLY A 152 -9.81 18.84 -8.45
CA GLY A 152 -10.75 18.07 -7.63
C GLY A 152 -12.11 18.75 -7.50
N GLN A 153 -12.16 20.06 -7.31
CA GLN A 153 -13.39 20.86 -7.25
C GLN A 153 -14.14 20.85 -8.58
N ALA A 154 -13.41 20.87 -9.70
CA ALA A 154 -14.02 20.76 -11.03
C ALA A 154 -14.64 19.39 -11.32
N MET A 155 -14.21 18.33 -10.64
CA MET A 155 -14.63 16.94 -10.91
C MET A 155 -15.55 16.29 -9.88
N ALA A 156 -15.68 16.83 -8.65
CA ALA A 156 -16.57 16.25 -7.64
C ALA A 156 -16.89 17.20 -6.47
N ARG A 157 -18.19 17.35 -6.18
CA ARG A 157 -18.74 18.21 -5.12
C ARG A 157 -18.43 17.81 -3.65
N ASN A 158 -17.78 16.66 -3.38
CA ASN A 158 -17.63 16.11 -2.01
C ASN A 158 -16.21 15.69 -1.61
N ARG A 159 -15.14 16.27 -2.17
CA ARG A 159 -13.75 15.84 -1.92
C ARG A 159 -12.83 16.84 -1.21
N GLU A 160 -13.33 17.97 -0.72
CA GLU A 160 -12.49 19.01 -0.07
C GLU A 160 -11.72 18.48 1.15
N ALA A 161 -12.34 17.67 2.00
CA ALA A 161 -11.70 17.10 3.19
C ALA A 161 -10.53 16.16 2.85
N ALA A 162 -10.64 15.35 1.79
CA ALA A 162 -9.61 14.41 1.40
C ALA A 162 -8.35 15.07 0.82
N TYR A 163 -8.49 16.23 0.17
CA TYR A 163 -7.36 16.93 -0.44
C TYR A 163 -6.52 17.74 0.57
N ASN A 164 -7.11 18.18 1.67
CA ASN A 164 -6.38 18.84 2.76
C ASN A 164 -5.70 17.83 3.69
N TYR A 165 -6.32 16.68 3.90
CA TYR A 165 -5.80 15.61 4.75
C TYR A 165 -4.51 14.98 4.21
N LEU A 166 -4.38 14.81 2.89
CA LEU A 166 -3.24 14.11 2.29
C LEU A 166 -1.88 14.78 2.57
N PRO A 167 -1.69 16.11 2.35
CA PRO A 167 -0.41 16.76 2.66
C PRO A 167 -0.02 16.69 4.13
N GLU A 168 -0.99 16.84 5.05
CA GLU A 168 -0.77 16.77 6.49
C GLU A 168 -0.38 15.37 6.94
N SER A 169 -1.11 14.35 6.50
CA SER A 169 -0.83 12.95 6.85
C SER A 169 0.51 12.47 6.31
N VAL A 170 0.91 12.90 5.10
CA VAL A 170 2.23 12.58 4.53
C VAL A 170 3.35 13.28 5.30
N GLY A 171 3.16 14.54 5.70
CA GLY A 171 4.16 15.29 6.46
C GLY A 171 4.39 14.76 7.88
N ALA A 172 3.35 14.20 8.51
CA ALA A 172 3.40 13.65 9.86
C ALA A 172 3.86 12.18 9.92
N PHE A 173 3.80 11.46 8.79
CA PHE A 173 4.14 10.04 8.74
C PHE A 173 5.66 9.82 8.65
N ALA A 174 6.14 8.78 9.31
CA ALA A 174 7.55 8.36 9.24
C ALA A 174 7.96 8.07 7.79
N GLN A 175 9.12 8.57 7.38
CA GLN A 175 9.59 8.45 6.01
C GLN A 175 11.03 7.96 5.97
N ARG A 176 11.42 7.33 4.85
CA ARG A 176 12.78 6.89 4.57
C ARG A 176 13.36 6.02 5.68
N GLU A 177 14.46 6.39 6.27
CA GLU A 177 15.15 5.62 7.30
C GLU A 177 14.31 5.48 8.59
N ASP A 178 13.45 6.44 8.93
CA ASP A 178 12.55 6.33 10.09
C ASP A 178 11.54 5.19 9.91
N LEU A 179 10.92 5.07 8.73
CA LEU A 179 10.01 3.97 8.46
C LEU A 179 10.75 2.64 8.29
N ALA A 180 11.90 2.65 7.62
CA ALA A 180 12.75 1.46 7.50
C ALA A 180 13.21 0.96 8.88
N GLY A 181 13.56 1.85 9.80
CA GLY A 181 13.87 1.54 11.19
C GLY A 181 12.71 0.89 11.94
N ARG A 182 11.49 1.42 11.79
CA ARG A 182 10.27 0.82 12.36
C ARG A 182 9.99 -0.57 11.79
N MET A 183 10.19 -0.77 10.50
CA MET A 183 10.03 -2.07 9.84
C MET A 183 11.04 -3.09 10.39
N ARG A 184 12.31 -2.69 10.59
CA ARG A 184 13.33 -3.55 11.26
C ARG A 184 12.95 -3.85 12.70
N ALA A 185 12.48 -2.86 13.45
CA ALA A 185 12.02 -3.04 14.84
C ALA A 185 10.79 -3.97 14.93
N ALA A 186 9.98 -4.07 13.89
CA ALA A 186 8.87 -5.00 13.80
C ALA A 186 9.31 -6.45 13.55
N GLY A 187 10.60 -6.73 13.27
CA GLY A 187 11.16 -8.06 13.09
C GLY A 187 11.61 -8.39 11.68
N LEU A 188 11.73 -7.40 10.79
CA LEU A 188 12.33 -7.61 9.47
C LEU A 188 13.86 -7.50 9.57
N GLY A 189 14.55 -8.24 8.72
CA GLY A 189 16.00 -8.17 8.57
C GLY A 189 16.44 -6.88 7.86
N GLU A 190 17.09 -7.00 6.71
CA GLU A 190 17.42 -5.85 5.89
C GLU A 190 16.17 -5.23 5.27
N VAL A 191 16.05 -3.90 5.35
CA VAL A 191 14.97 -3.14 4.72
C VAL A 191 15.59 -2.18 3.70
N LEU A 192 15.29 -2.42 2.44
CA LEU A 192 15.66 -1.54 1.32
C LEU A 192 14.48 -0.65 0.94
N PHE A 193 14.76 0.52 0.37
CA PHE A 193 13.70 1.36 -0.16
C PHE A 193 14.05 1.95 -1.53
N HIS A 194 13.03 2.05 -2.38
CA HIS A 194 13.11 2.53 -3.76
C HIS A 194 12.26 3.78 -3.94
N ALA A 195 12.87 4.88 -4.31
CA ALA A 195 12.15 6.12 -4.60
C ALA A 195 11.49 6.04 -6.00
N PHE A 196 10.22 6.44 -6.05
CA PHE A 196 9.44 6.56 -7.29
C PHE A 196 9.15 8.03 -7.56
N THR A 197 9.19 8.42 -8.84
CA THR A 197 8.83 9.77 -9.29
C THR A 197 9.47 10.85 -8.41
N PHE A 198 10.80 10.92 -8.43
CA PHE A 198 11.60 11.90 -7.67
C PHE A 198 11.36 11.88 -6.14
N GLY A 199 10.98 10.74 -5.59
CA GLY A 199 10.75 10.58 -4.15
C GLY A 199 9.36 10.99 -3.67
N ILE A 200 8.38 11.17 -4.56
CA ILE A 200 6.97 11.43 -4.21
C ILE A 200 6.30 10.21 -3.60
N ALA A 201 6.73 9.01 -4.01
CA ALA A 201 6.38 7.76 -3.36
C ALA A 201 7.64 6.93 -3.15
N ILE A 202 7.64 6.15 -2.08
CA ILE A 202 8.73 5.25 -1.72
C ILE A 202 8.15 3.86 -1.48
N LEU A 203 8.77 2.87 -2.09
CA LEU A 203 8.54 1.48 -1.78
C LEU A 203 9.63 0.99 -0.83
N TYR A 204 9.23 0.50 0.33
CA TYR A 204 10.08 -0.16 1.32
C TYR A 204 9.87 -1.67 1.19
N VAL A 205 10.94 -2.44 1.24
CA VAL A 205 10.89 -3.90 1.14
C VAL A 205 11.81 -4.49 2.18
N GLY A 206 11.25 -5.32 3.05
CA GLY A 206 12.01 -6.07 4.05
C GLY A 206 11.73 -7.57 3.93
N VAL A 207 12.67 -8.37 4.34
CA VAL A 207 12.58 -9.84 4.39
C VAL A 207 12.42 -10.29 5.84
N LYS A 208 11.46 -11.20 6.10
CA LYS A 208 11.31 -11.84 7.42
C LYS A 208 12.30 -12.97 7.62
#